data_6c94ff8bfa35c5b7359f804b667d1b91
#
_entry.id   6c94ff8bfa35c5b7359f804b667d1b91
#
_cell.length_a   1.000
_cell.length_b   1.000
_cell.length_c   1.000
_cell.angle_alpha   90.00
_cell.angle_beta   90.00
_cell.angle_gamma   90.00
#
_symmetry.space_group_name_H-M   'P 1'
#
loop_
_entity.id
_entity.type
_entity.pdbx_description
1 polymer ?
#
loop_
_entity_poly.entity_id
_entity_poly.type
_entity_poly.pdbx_seq_one_letter_code
_entity_poly.pdbx_strand_id
1 'polypeptide(L)'
;MGLIQHKREAYWFYRFLSLGYDRWVNPLFWTPEMRAQALQEARLDDAGLTVVDVGAGTGFTTAGIVARIDAANVTMLDQSPHQLARSRAKPELERCARVLGDAETLPFDTDSFDRYVSAGSIEYWPDPERGVAEAYRVTKPGGTALLIGPVRPANRVARALARAWMLFPPAHEYERWFTAAGFADVKLTKLAPRWYRNEHVPYAIAVSGTKPRPGPSPAQLPPRADPPAGPLRFAARFVLGSAAGAAFVPIAAVLSLRARRGRRR
;
A
#
# COMPACT_ATOMS: atom_id res chain seq x y z
N MET A 1 -6.36 16.06 2.66
CA MET A 1 -5.22 15.28 3.16
C MET A 1 -5.55 14.76 4.55
N GLY A 2 -5.36 13.46 4.84
CA GLY A 2 -5.58 12.88 6.18
C GLY A 2 -4.52 13.35 7.18
N LEU A 3 -4.82 13.26 8.49
CA LEU A 3 -3.90 13.75 9.53
C LEU A 3 -2.60 12.94 9.62
N ILE A 4 -2.64 11.66 9.27
CA ILE A 4 -1.45 10.77 9.22
C ILE A 4 -0.84 10.71 7.81
N GLN A 5 -1.48 11.29 6.81
CA GLN A 5 -0.99 11.36 5.42
C GLN A 5 0.12 12.41 5.26
N HIS A 6 1.13 12.34 6.12
CA HIS A 6 2.34 13.15 6.08
C HIS A 6 3.50 12.24 6.48
N LYS A 7 4.64 12.34 5.82
CA LYS A 7 5.78 11.40 5.99
C LYS A 7 6.24 11.25 7.43
N ARG A 8 6.31 12.35 8.18
CA ARG A 8 6.74 12.34 9.57
C ARG A 8 5.72 11.70 10.49
N GLU A 9 4.43 12.04 10.32
CA GLU A 9 3.32 11.46 11.07
C GLU A 9 3.17 9.96 10.77
N ALA A 10 3.26 9.55 9.50
CA ALA A 10 3.23 8.16 9.08
C ALA A 10 4.39 7.37 9.68
N TYR A 11 5.62 7.90 9.63
CA TYR A 11 6.80 7.26 10.22
C TYR A 11 6.59 6.94 11.72
N TRP A 12 6.14 7.92 12.52
CA TRP A 12 5.92 7.73 13.94
C TRP A 12 4.72 6.81 14.22
N PHE A 13 3.64 6.94 13.45
CA PHE A 13 2.47 6.07 13.56
C PHE A 13 2.86 4.60 13.40
N TYR A 14 3.61 4.26 12.34
CA TYR A 14 4.07 2.90 12.13
C TYR A 14 5.09 2.44 13.17
N ARG A 15 5.93 3.32 13.69
CA ARG A 15 6.87 2.97 14.76
C ARG A 15 6.15 2.41 15.99
N PHE A 16 5.05 3.04 16.39
CA PHE A 16 4.26 2.57 17.54
C PHE A 16 3.33 1.41 17.18
N LEU A 17 2.64 1.50 16.05
CA LEU A 17 1.69 0.50 15.61
C LEU A 17 2.36 -0.84 15.27
N SER A 18 3.58 -0.82 14.75
CA SER A 18 4.33 -2.02 14.36
C SER A 18 4.54 -3.03 15.48
N LEU A 19 4.40 -2.62 16.76
CA LEU A 19 4.54 -3.51 17.92
C LEU A 19 3.48 -4.62 17.98
N GLY A 20 2.30 -4.38 17.40
CA GLY A 20 1.21 -5.35 17.38
C GLY A 20 0.47 -5.48 16.03
N TYR A 21 0.91 -4.71 15.03
CA TYR A 21 0.18 -4.57 13.77
C TYR A 21 -0.04 -5.88 13.05
N ASP A 22 1.01 -6.67 12.83
CA ASP A 22 0.94 -7.94 12.10
C ASP A 22 0.09 -8.99 12.82
N ARG A 23 0.07 -8.94 14.15
CA ARG A 23 -0.61 -9.95 14.97
C ARG A 23 -2.10 -9.62 15.20
N TRP A 24 -2.44 -8.33 15.39
CA TRP A 24 -3.76 -7.92 15.87
C TRP A 24 -4.55 -7.10 14.88
N VAL A 25 -3.90 -6.25 14.08
CA VAL A 25 -4.56 -5.28 13.20
C VAL A 25 -4.61 -5.80 11.77
N ASN A 26 -3.48 -6.22 11.22
CA ASN A 26 -3.37 -6.69 9.84
C ASN A 26 -4.38 -7.79 9.48
N PRO A 27 -4.58 -8.85 10.31
CA PRO A 27 -5.54 -9.91 10.00
C PRO A 27 -7.01 -9.46 9.91
N LEU A 28 -7.34 -8.29 10.45
CA LEU A 28 -8.68 -7.72 10.38
C LEU A 28 -8.91 -6.94 9.07
N PHE A 29 -7.88 -6.27 8.58
CA PHE A 29 -8.00 -5.30 7.48
C PHE A 29 -7.37 -5.80 6.18
N TRP A 30 -6.26 -6.52 6.25
CA TRP A 30 -5.50 -7.01 5.11
C TRP A 30 -5.20 -8.50 5.28
N THR A 31 -6.07 -9.35 4.73
CA THR A 31 -5.99 -10.80 4.95
C THR A 31 -5.07 -11.51 3.94
N PRO A 32 -4.55 -12.71 4.28
CA PRO A 32 -3.78 -13.51 3.34
C PRO A 32 -4.53 -13.81 2.03
N GLU A 33 -5.86 -14.00 2.10
CA GLU A 33 -6.69 -14.26 0.93
C GLU A 33 -6.78 -13.02 0.02
N MET A 34 -6.96 -11.83 0.60
CA MET A 34 -6.95 -10.57 -0.16
C MET A 34 -5.60 -10.36 -0.82
N ARG A 35 -4.49 -10.61 -0.10
CA ARG A 35 -3.14 -10.56 -0.65
C ARG A 35 -2.96 -11.52 -1.82
N ALA A 36 -3.36 -12.78 -1.66
CA ALA A 36 -3.24 -13.79 -2.70
C ALA A 36 -4.03 -13.43 -3.96
N GLN A 37 -5.26 -12.91 -3.77
CA GLN A 37 -6.09 -12.41 -4.86
C GLN A 37 -5.44 -11.23 -5.58
N ALA A 38 -4.94 -10.23 -4.85
CA ALA A 38 -4.33 -9.05 -5.42
C ALA A 38 -3.04 -9.37 -6.19
N LEU A 39 -2.19 -10.26 -5.66
CA LEU A 39 -0.94 -10.65 -6.31
C LEU A 39 -1.13 -11.41 -7.62
N GLN A 40 -2.33 -11.89 -7.95
CA GLN A 40 -2.63 -12.43 -9.27
C GLN A 40 -2.49 -11.36 -10.36
N GLU A 41 -2.81 -10.10 -10.02
CA GLU A 41 -2.70 -8.97 -10.96
C GLU A 41 -1.25 -8.51 -11.19
N ALA A 42 -0.29 -8.95 -10.37
CA ALA A 42 1.13 -8.65 -10.54
C ALA A 42 1.83 -9.53 -11.59
N ARG A 43 1.16 -10.58 -12.10
CA ARG A 43 1.73 -11.52 -13.11
C ARG A 43 3.10 -12.06 -12.69
N LEU A 44 3.16 -12.65 -11.48
CA LEU A 44 4.37 -13.29 -10.93
C LEU A 44 4.47 -14.73 -11.44
N ASP A 45 4.72 -14.88 -12.73
CA ASP A 45 4.67 -16.12 -13.49
C ASP A 45 6.04 -16.71 -13.85
N ASP A 46 7.12 -15.98 -13.56
CA ASP A 46 8.50 -16.42 -13.73
C ASP A 46 9.31 -16.08 -12.48
N ALA A 47 9.96 -17.07 -11.89
CA ALA A 47 10.76 -16.93 -10.68
C ALA A 47 11.99 -16.01 -10.84
N GLY A 48 12.45 -15.81 -12.08
CA GLY A 48 13.59 -14.94 -12.42
C GLY A 48 13.25 -13.45 -12.52
N LEU A 49 11.98 -13.06 -12.42
CA LEU A 49 11.56 -11.65 -12.50
C LEU A 49 12.17 -10.83 -11.36
N THR A 50 12.65 -9.63 -11.67
CA THR A 50 13.07 -8.64 -10.67
C THR A 50 11.85 -7.88 -10.14
N VAL A 51 11.66 -7.87 -8.83
CA VAL A 51 10.48 -7.27 -8.17
C VAL A 51 10.89 -6.26 -7.12
N VAL A 52 10.24 -5.09 -7.10
CA VAL A 52 10.30 -4.18 -5.97
C VAL A 52 8.96 -4.15 -5.23
N ASP A 53 9.00 -4.33 -3.89
CA ASP A 53 7.87 -4.15 -2.98
C ASP A 53 8.06 -2.82 -2.22
N VAL A 54 7.24 -1.82 -2.55
CA VAL A 54 7.35 -0.45 -2.03
C VAL A 54 6.35 -0.21 -0.91
N GLY A 55 6.86 0.25 0.23
CA GLY A 55 6.12 0.25 1.48
C GLY A 55 5.99 -1.18 2.04
N ALA A 56 7.04 -1.98 1.87
CA ALA A 56 7.05 -3.40 2.21
C ALA A 56 6.81 -3.70 3.70
N GLY A 57 7.08 -2.72 4.57
CA GLY A 57 6.88 -2.84 6.00
C GLY A 57 7.62 -4.03 6.60
N THR A 58 6.90 -4.85 7.34
CA THR A 58 7.40 -6.11 7.93
C THR A 58 7.48 -7.27 6.93
N GLY A 59 7.16 -7.02 5.64
CA GLY A 59 7.22 -8.02 4.57
C GLY A 59 5.99 -8.92 4.46
N PHE A 60 4.81 -8.45 4.86
CA PHE A 60 3.60 -9.27 4.71
C PHE A 60 3.28 -9.53 3.23
N THR A 61 3.33 -8.51 2.37
CA THR A 61 3.12 -8.67 0.94
C THR A 61 4.31 -9.37 0.29
N THR A 62 5.54 -9.00 0.68
CA THR A 62 6.77 -9.63 0.19
C THR A 62 6.76 -11.15 0.39
N ALA A 63 6.26 -11.67 1.54
CA ALA A 63 6.12 -13.10 1.76
C ALA A 63 5.20 -13.80 0.74
N GLY A 64 4.22 -13.09 0.20
CA GLY A 64 3.41 -13.59 -0.93
C GLY A 64 4.12 -13.54 -2.26
N ILE A 65 5.02 -12.59 -2.47
CA ILE A 65 5.84 -12.45 -3.68
C ILE A 65 6.88 -13.56 -3.74
N VAL A 66 7.65 -13.78 -2.66
CA VAL A 66 8.71 -14.82 -2.63
C VAL A 66 8.19 -16.25 -2.64
N ALA A 67 6.89 -16.45 -2.46
CA ALA A 67 6.25 -17.74 -2.72
C ALA A 67 6.24 -18.11 -4.22
N ARG A 68 6.56 -17.18 -5.13
CA ARG A 68 6.55 -17.34 -6.58
C ARG A 68 7.85 -16.87 -7.26
N ILE A 69 8.55 -15.91 -6.66
CA ILE A 69 9.75 -15.26 -7.16
C ILE A 69 10.93 -15.66 -6.27
N ASP A 70 12.11 -15.89 -6.86
CA ASP A 70 13.32 -16.08 -6.04
C ASP A 70 13.54 -14.85 -5.15
N ALA A 71 13.69 -15.09 -3.85
CA ALA A 71 13.85 -14.02 -2.86
C ALA A 71 15.07 -13.11 -3.14
N ALA A 72 16.10 -13.61 -3.83
CA ALA A 72 17.26 -12.81 -4.23
C ALA A 72 16.92 -11.76 -5.31
N ASN A 73 15.83 -11.95 -6.04
CA ASN A 73 15.34 -11.02 -7.06
C ASN A 73 14.32 -10.02 -6.51
N VAL A 74 14.03 -10.07 -5.21
CA VAL A 74 13.04 -9.18 -4.58
C VAL A 74 13.72 -8.12 -3.74
N THR A 75 13.40 -6.86 -4.03
CA THR A 75 13.84 -5.69 -3.25
C THR A 75 12.67 -5.16 -2.44
N MET A 76 12.84 -5.07 -1.14
CA MET A 76 11.93 -4.45 -0.18
C MET A 76 12.34 -3.01 0.05
N LEU A 77 11.44 -2.05 -0.18
CA LEU A 77 11.68 -0.65 0.15
C LEU A 77 10.64 -0.17 1.16
N ASP A 78 11.11 0.51 2.21
CA ASP A 78 10.24 1.17 3.19
C ASP A 78 10.95 2.41 3.76
N GLN A 79 10.17 3.42 4.18
CA GLN A 79 10.71 4.60 4.85
C GLN A 79 11.10 4.33 6.32
N SER A 80 10.64 3.23 6.91
CA SER A 80 10.85 2.87 8.31
C SER A 80 11.94 1.80 8.48
N PRO A 81 13.12 2.14 9.02
CA PRO A 81 14.16 1.17 9.30
C PRO A 81 13.71 0.11 10.32
N HIS A 82 12.76 0.46 11.21
CA HIS A 82 12.20 -0.47 12.20
C HIS A 82 11.32 -1.55 11.54
N GLN A 83 10.56 -1.19 10.52
CA GLN A 83 9.75 -2.13 9.75
C GLN A 83 10.66 -3.11 8.98
N LEU A 84 11.63 -2.59 8.25
CA LEU A 84 12.62 -3.41 7.54
C LEU A 84 13.43 -4.31 8.48
N ALA A 85 13.79 -3.82 9.68
CA ALA A 85 14.48 -4.64 10.66
C ALA A 85 13.63 -5.84 11.11
N ARG A 86 12.32 -5.65 11.28
CA ARG A 86 11.39 -6.74 11.63
C ARG A 86 11.21 -7.77 10.52
N SER A 87 11.29 -7.36 9.26
CA SER A 87 11.22 -8.32 8.15
C SER A 87 12.36 -9.34 8.16
N ARG A 88 13.51 -9.00 8.81
CA ARG A 88 14.66 -9.92 8.97
C ARG A 88 14.35 -11.15 9.84
N ALA A 89 13.30 -11.09 10.67
CA ALA A 89 12.88 -12.22 11.49
C ALA A 89 12.10 -13.29 10.70
N LYS A 90 11.84 -13.06 9.42
CA LYS A 90 11.13 -13.98 8.52
C LYS A 90 12.14 -14.71 7.63
N PRO A 91 12.37 -16.03 7.86
CA PRO A 91 13.39 -16.78 7.12
C PRO A 91 13.19 -16.74 5.60
N GLU A 92 11.94 -16.77 5.14
CA GLU A 92 11.59 -16.71 3.72
C GLU A 92 12.01 -15.40 3.04
N LEU A 93 12.26 -14.34 3.81
CA LEU A 93 12.70 -13.03 3.32
C LEU A 93 14.21 -12.79 3.48
N GLU A 94 14.97 -13.75 3.96
CA GLU A 94 16.38 -13.57 4.28
C GLU A 94 17.19 -13.03 3.11
N ARG A 95 16.98 -13.58 1.91
CA ARG A 95 17.71 -13.24 0.69
C ARG A 95 17.19 -11.98 -0.01
N CYS A 96 16.07 -11.39 0.43
CA CYS A 96 15.57 -10.15 -0.14
C CYS A 96 16.48 -8.97 0.16
N ALA A 97 16.75 -8.13 -0.82
CA ALA A 97 17.37 -6.84 -0.61
C ALA A 97 16.45 -5.92 0.20
N ARG A 98 17.03 -5.04 1.03
CA ARG A 98 16.29 -4.08 1.86
C ARG A 98 16.85 -2.70 1.68
N VAL A 99 16.01 -1.78 1.21
CA VAL A 99 16.39 -0.40 0.88
C VAL A 99 15.54 0.56 1.70
N LEU A 100 16.18 1.49 2.39
CA LEU A 100 15.49 2.60 3.04
C LEU A 100 15.19 3.65 1.98
N GLY A 101 13.92 4.03 1.83
CA GLY A 101 13.55 4.97 0.79
C GLY A 101 12.13 5.48 0.88
N ASP A 102 11.83 6.41 -0.01
CA ASP A 102 10.57 7.11 -0.14
C ASP A 102 9.87 6.68 -1.43
N ALA A 103 8.61 6.25 -1.34
CA ALA A 103 7.81 5.85 -2.49
C ALA A 103 7.63 6.94 -3.55
N GLU A 104 7.69 8.21 -3.14
CA GLU A 104 7.56 9.37 -4.03
C GLU A 104 8.90 9.85 -4.62
N THR A 105 10.01 9.17 -4.29
CA THR A 105 11.37 9.45 -4.82
C THR A 105 12.19 8.18 -4.64
N LEU A 106 12.00 7.22 -5.51
CA LEU A 106 12.61 5.90 -5.42
C LEU A 106 14.11 5.97 -5.77
N PRO A 107 15.01 5.39 -4.94
CA PRO A 107 16.45 5.41 -5.16
C PRO A 107 16.89 4.32 -6.15
N PHE A 108 16.18 4.17 -7.23
CA PHE A 108 16.43 3.18 -8.27
C PHE A 108 16.50 3.86 -9.64
N ASP A 109 17.23 3.25 -10.55
CA ASP A 109 17.29 3.69 -11.95
C ASP A 109 15.93 3.50 -12.64
N THR A 110 15.74 4.24 -13.72
CA THR A 110 14.60 4.08 -14.62
C THR A 110 14.67 2.69 -15.28
N ASP A 111 13.52 2.05 -15.48
CA ASP A 111 13.42 0.75 -16.15
C ASP A 111 14.21 -0.39 -15.46
N SER A 112 14.20 -0.44 -14.11
CA SER A 112 15.00 -1.39 -13.32
C SER A 112 14.29 -2.70 -12.95
N PHE A 113 12.96 -2.68 -12.80
CA PHE A 113 12.20 -3.83 -12.28
C PHE A 113 11.16 -4.35 -13.27
N ASP A 114 11.05 -5.67 -13.37
CA ASP A 114 10.01 -6.31 -14.16
C ASP A 114 8.62 -6.15 -13.51
N ARG A 115 8.59 -6.07 -12.18
CA ARG A 115 7.36 -5.87 -11.41
C ARG A 115 7.56 -4.84 -10.30
N TYR A 116 6.60 -3.94 -10.21
CA TYR A 116 6.43 -3.03 -9.08
C TYR A 116 5.19 -3.46 -8.29
N VAL A 117 5.31 -3.61 -6.99
CA VAL A 117 4.20 -3.93 -6.09
C VAL A 117 4.20 -2.93 -4.93
N SER A 118 3.03 -2.44 -4.56
CA SER A 118 2.84 -1.66 -3.32
C SER A 118 1.48 -2.00 -2.72
N ALA A 119 1.45 -2.33 -1.44
CA ALA A 119 0.22 -2.74 -0.76
C ALA A 119 0.09 -2.11 0.63
N GLY A 120 -1.01 -1.38 0.87
CA GLY A 120 -1.27 -0.74 2.15
C GLY A 120 -0.26 0.36 2.50
N SER A 121 0.19 1.12 1.52
CA SER A 121 1.21 2.17 1.64
C SER A 121 0.71 3.50 1.08
N ILE A 122 -0.01 3.51 -0.04
CA ILE A 122 -0.47 4.73 -0.72
C ILE A 122 -1.30 5.65 0.18
N GLU A 123 -2.01 5.11 1.13
CA GLU A 123 -2.83 5.86 2.08
C GLU A 123 -2.03 6.83 2.95
N TYR A 124 -0.72 6.67 2.98
CA TYR A 124 0.22 7.50 3.73
C TYR A 124 1.06 8.42 2.84
N TRP A 125 0.91 8.34 1.52
CA TRP A 125 1.66 9.19 0.59
C TRP A 125 1.05 10.59 0.55
N PRO A 126 1.81 11.66 0.82
CA PRO A 126 1.36 13.04 0.63
C PRO A 126 0.99 13.35 -0.81
N ASP A 127 1.73 12.79 -1.77
CA ASP A 127 1.55 12.98 -3.21
C ASP A 127 1.42 11.61 -3.93
N PRO A 128 0.22 11.00 -3.95
CA PRO A 128 0.01 9.71 -4.59
C PRO A 128 0.32 9.69 -6.09
N GLU A 129 0.07 10.81 -6.80
CA GLU A 129 0.36 10.91 -8.24
C GLU A 129 1.86 10.77 -8.50
N ARG A 130 2.67 11.38 -7.65
CA ARG A 130 4.14 11.26 -7.72
C ARG A 130 4.59 9.83 -7.43
N GLY A 131 4.04 9.18 -6.41
CA GLY A 131 4.37 7.78 -6.13
C GLY A 131 4.01 6.84 -7.28
N VAL A 132 2.88 7.07 -7.96
CA VAL A 132 2.48 6.29 -9.14
C VAL A 132 3.38 6.62 -10.36
N ALA A 133 3.81 7.86 -10.52
CA ALA A 133 4.79 8.23 -11.56
C ALA A 133 6.16 7.59 -11.32
N GLU A 134 6.60 7.46 -10.05
CA GLU A 134 7.82 6.73 -9.69
C GLU A 134 7.66 5.22 -9.94
N ALA A 135 6.47 4.64 -9.65
CA ALA A 135 6.16 3.26 -10.00
C ALA A 135 6.31 3.02 -11.50
N TYR A 136 5.79 3.95 -12.34
CA TYR A 136 5.99 3.89 -13.79
C TYR A 136 7.47 3.98 -14.16
N ARG A 137 8.19 4.96 -13.59
CA ARG A 137 9.59 5.19 -13.93
C ARG A 137 10.46 3.96 -13.70
N VAL A 138 10.33 3.31 -12.54
CA VAL A 138 11.20 2.17 -12.19
C VAL A 138 10.75 0.84 -12.81
N THR A 139 9.52 0.74 -13.29
CA THR A 139 9.05 -0.47 -14.00
C THR A 139 9.67 -0.51 -15.40
N LYS A 140 10.16 -1.66 -15.85
CA LYS A 140 10.67 -1.89 -17.21
C LYS A 140 9.53 -1.82 -18.26
N PRO A 141 9.83 -1.48 -19.53
CA PRO A 141 8.88 -1.64 -20.62
C PRO A 141 8.36 -3.08 -20.67
N GLY A 142 7.04 -3.26 -20.85
CA GLY A 142 6.37 -4.58 -20.77
C GLY A 142 6.17 -5.08 -19.34
N GLY A 143 6.79 -4.45 -18.35
CA GLY A 143 6.61 -4.76 -16.93
C GLY A 143 5.25 -4.32 -16.37
N THR A 144 4.88 -4.87 -15.23
CA THR A 144 3.60 -4.59 -14.56
C THR A 144 3.81 -3.90 -13.22
N ALA A 145 3.07 -2.81 -13.00
CA ALA A 145 2.92 -2.22 -11.67
C ALA A 145 1.58 -2.66 -11.05
N LEU A 146 1.61 -3.01 -9.77
CA LEU A 146 0.45 -3.33 -8.94
C LEU A 146 0.44 -2.43 -7.71
N LEU A 147 -0.66 -1.72 -7.51
CA LEU A 147 -0.90 -0.90 -6.34
C LEU A 147 -2.18 -1.35 -5.65
N ILE A 148 -2.12 -1.52 -4.33
CA ILE A 148 -3.25 -1.97 -3.54
C ILE A 148 -3.50 -0.96 -2.43
N GLY A 149 -4.73 -0.44 -2.37
CA GLY A 149 -5.09 0.55 -1.37
C GLY A 149 -6.57 0.53 -1.00
N PRO A 150 -6.94 1.25 0.08
CA PRO A 150 -8.30 1.33 0.58
C PRO A 150 -9.17 2.21 -0.31
N VAL A 151 -10.47 1.97 -0.29
CA VAL A 151 -11.44 2.82 -1.00
C VAL A 151 -12.28 3.62 -0.02
N ARG A 152 -12.69 4.81 -0.43
CA ARG A 152 -13.51 5.72 0.36
C ARG A 152 -14.78 5.03 0.86
N PRO A 153 -15.02 4.96 2.19
CA PRO A 153 -16.20 4.31 2.75
C PRO A 153 -17.51 4.94 2.29
N ALA A 154 -18.54 4.11 2.04
CA ALA A 154 -19.89 4.58 1.71
C ALA A 154 -20.58 5.26 2.90
N ASN A 155 -20.40 4.70 4.11
CA ASN A 155 -20.99 5.24 5.34
C ASN A 155 -20.40 6.62 5.69
N ARG A 156 -21.28 7.59 6.03
CA ARG A 156 -20.86 8.98 6.31
C ARG A 156 -19.94 9.10 7.53
N VAL A 157 -20.21 8.35 8.60
CA VAL A 157 -19.39 8.37 9.83
C VAL A 157 -18.02 7.74 9.56
N ALA A 158 -17.99 6.54 8.94
CA ALA A 158 -16.75 5.90 8.53
C ALA A 158 -15.93 6.78 7.59
N ARG A 159 -16.57 7.51 6.69
CA ARG A 159 -15.92 8.48 5.79
C ARG A 159 -15.31 9.67 6.53
N ALA A 160 -15.97 10.19 7.56
CA ALA A 160 -15.42 11.28 8.38
C ALA A 160 -14.18 10.82 9.15
N LEU A 161 -14.24 9.64 9.78
CA LEU A 161 -13.09 9.03 10.45
C LEU A 161 -11.93 8.74 9.47
N ALA A 162 -12.24 8.17 8.31
CA ALA A 162 -11.25 7.91 7.27
C ALA A 162 -10.53 9.18 6.81
N ARG A 163 -11.27 10.28 6.57
CA ARG A 163 -10.69 11.59 6.21
C ARG A 163 -9.79 12.16 7.31
N ALA A 164 -10.15 11.93 8.57
CA ALA A 164 -9.31 12.37 9.69
C ALA A 164 -8.05 11.52 9.84
N TRP A 165 -8.10 10.25 9.43
CA TRP A 165 -6.99 9.33 9.60
C TRP A 165 -5.95 9.45 8.47
N MET A 166 -6.27 8.93 7.28
CA MET A 166 -5.34 8.78 6.17
C MET A 166 -6.07 8.95 4.82
N LEU A 167 -5.39 8.72 3.70
CA LEU A 167 -6.00 8.82 2.38
C LEU A 167 -6.90 7.61 2.09
N PHE A 168 -8.15 7.88 1.73
CA PHE A 168 -9.11 6.91 1.19
C PHE A 168 -9.68 7.48 -0.11
N PRO A 169 -9.02 7.27 -1.25
CA PRO A 169 -9.50 7.79 -2.53
C PRO A 169 -10.71 7.00 -3.02
N PRO A 170 -11.56 7.58 -3.86
CA PRO A 170 -12.52 6.80 -4.62
C PRO A 170 -11.79 5.94 -5.66
N ALA A 171 -12.38 4.83 -6.09
CA ALA A 171 -11.73 3.86 -6.98
C ALA A 171 -11.23 4.47 -8.31
N HIS A 172 -12.00 5.41 -8.90
CA HIS A 172 -11.64 6.07 -10.15
C HIS A 172 -10.36 6.93 -10.07
N GLU A 173 -9.99 7.40 -8.87
CA GLU A 173 -8.74 8.16 -8.70
C GLU A 173 -7.51 7.28 -8.93
N TYR A 174 -7.54 6.02 -8.53
CA TYR A 174 -6.46 5.09 -8.79
C TYR A 174 -6.26 4.85 -10.30
N GLU A 175 -7.36 4.67 -11.03
CA GLU A 175 -7.34 4.52 -12.48
C GLU A 175 -6.79 5.78 -13.15
N ARG A 176 -7.26 6.95 -12.70
CA ARG A 176 -6.78 8.24 -13.19
C ARG A 176 -5.27 8.40 -12.99
N TRP A 177 -4.73 8.05 -11.81
CA TRP A 177 -3.30 8.15 -11.52
C TRP A 177 -2.47 7.22 -12.40
N PHE A 178 -2.91 5.98 -12.60
CA PHE A 178 -2.22 5.03 -13.46
C PHE A 178 -2.23 5.48 -14.92
N THR A 179 -3.37 5.93 -15.43
CA THR A 179 -3.50 6.44 -16.79
C THR A 179 -2.67 7.70 -16.99
N ALA A 180 -2.71 8.65 -16.06
CA ALA A 180 -1.91 9.87 -16.11
C ALA A 180 -0.41 9.60 -16.04
N ALA A 181 0.02 8.59 -15.27
CA ALA A 181 1.41 8.14 -15.22
C ALA A 181 1.90 7.47 -16.51
N GLY A 182 0.98 7.10 -17.42
CA GLY A 182 1.30 6.52 -18.72
C GLY A 182 1.16 5.00 -18.81
N PHE A 183 0.62 4.33 -17.78
CA PHE A 183 0.34 2.91 -17.83
C PHE A 183 -0.78 2.59 -18.84
N ALA A 184 -0.60 1.50 -19.57
CA ALA A 184 -1.62 0.88 -20.43
C ALA A 184 -2.28 -0.31 -19.72
N ASP A 185 -3.37 -0.83 -20.28
CA ASP A 185 -4.11 -2.00 -19.80
C ASP A 185 -4.48 -1.89 -18.31
N VAL A 186 -4.89 -0.69 -17.88
CA VAL A 186 -5.21 -0.43 -16.48
C VAL A 186 -6.43 -1.25 -16.06
N LYS A 187 -6.24 -2.08 -15.03
CA LYS A 187 -7.27 -2.98 -14.50
C LYS A 187 -7.50 -2.73 -13.02
N LEU A 188 -8.76 -2.69 -12.61
CA LEU A 188 -9.18 -2.58 -11.22
C LEU A 188 -9.83 -3.88 -10.75
N THR A 189 -9.29 -4.49 -9.70
CA THR A 189 -9.84 -5.68 -9.06
C THR A 189 -10.31 -5.33 -7.65
N LYS A 190 -11.60 -5.57 -7.37
CA LYS A 190 -12.20 -5.32 -6.06
C LYS A 190 -11.70 -6.34 -5.04
N LEU A 191 -11.31 -5.87 -3.87
CA LEU A 191 -10.84 -6.67 -2.76
C LEU A 191 -11.70 -6.40 -1.53
N ALA A 192 -12.00 -7.45 -0.77
CA ALA A 192 -12.72 -7.30 0.48
C ALA A 192 -12.41 -8.46 1.44
N PRO A 193 -12.28 -8.19 2.76
CA PRO A 193 -12.23 -9.24 3.75
C PRO A 193 -13.61 -9.91 3.86
N ARG A 194 -13.63 -11.15 4.31
CA ARG A 194 -14.86 -11.99 4.37
C ARG A 194 -16.00 -11.40 5.23
N TRP A 195 -15.71 -10.45 6.11
CA TRP A 195 -16.71 -9.77 6.93
C TRP A 195 -17.35 -8.55 6.25
N TYR A 196 -16.77 -8.04 5.17
CA TYR A 196 -17.31 -6.90 4.42
C TYR A 196 -18.45 -7.37 3.51
N ARG A 197 -19.62 -6.72 3.61
CA ARG A 197 -20.87 -7.13 2.94
C ARG A 197 -21.40 -6.11 1.92
N ASN A 198 -20.74 -4.98 1.77
CA ASN A 198 -21.17 -3.97 0.81
C ASN A 198 -20.68 -4.31 -0.59
N GLU A 199 -21.59 -4.70 -1.48
CA GLU A 199 -21.27 -5.09 -2.86
C GLU A 199 -21.10 -3.88 -3.79
N HIS A 200 -21.72 -2.73 -3.45
CA HIS A 200 -21.71 -1.53 -4.27
C HIS A 200 -20.43 -0.70 -4.15
N VAL A 201 -19.83 -0.67 -2.95
CA VAL A 201 -18.60 0.07 -2.71
C VAL A 201 -17.51 -0.92 -2.30
N PRO A 202 -16.41 -1.06 -3.06
CA PRO A 202 -15.33 -1.97 -2.68
C PRO A 202 -14.69 -1.54 -1.35
N TYR A 203 -14.20 -2.51 -0.60
CA TYR A 203 -13.44 -2.25 0.63
C TYR A 203 -12.04 -1.71 0.30
N ALA A 204 -11.37 -2.37 -0.62
CA ALA A 204 -10.08 -2.00 -1.19
C ALA A 204 -10.06 -2.38 -2.67
N ILE A 205 -9.08 -1.89 -3.39
CA ILE A 205 -8.83 -2.28 -4.79
C ILE A 205 -7.36 -2.62 -5.00
N ALA A 206 -7.13 -3.55 -5.91
CA ALA A 206 -5.87 -3.74 -6.58
C ALA A 206 -5.97 -3.10 -7.96
N VAL A 207 -5.05 -2.19 -8.27
CA VAL A 207 -4.93 -1.58 -9.60
C VAL A 207 -3.64 -2.04 -10.21
N SER A 208 -3.69 -2.61 -11.38
CA SER A 208 -2.53 -2.99 -12.18
C SER A 208 -2.49 -2.26 -13.50
N GLY A 209 -1.30 -2.08 -14.05
CA GLY A 209 -1.09 -1.51 -15.37
C GLY A 209 0.24 -1.95 -15.94
N THR A 210 0.34 -2.00 -17.27
CA THR A 210 1.55 -2.37 -18.01
C THR A 210 2.27 -1.10 -18.46
N LYS A 211 3.59 -1.02 -18.29
CA LYS A 211 4.39 0.08 -18.84
C LYS A 211 4.64 -0.15 -20.33
N PRO A 212 4.10 0.70 -21.22
CA PRO A 212 4.21 0.45 -22.68
C PRO A 212 5.52 0.94 -23.30
N ARG A 213 6.24 1.89 -22.65
CA ARG A 213 7.39 2.57 -23.24
C ARG A 213 8.51 2.78 -22.22
N PRO A 214 9.79 2.76 -22.64
CA PRO A 214 10.92 3.07 -21.75
C PRO A 214 10.91 4.55 -21.30
N GLY A 215 11.64 4.82 -20.23
CA GLY A 215 11.85 6.17 -19.72
C GLY A 215 10.90 6.56 -18.57
N PRO A 216 10.95 7.82 -18.15
CA PRO A 216 10.17 8.35 -17.04
C PRO A 216 8.69 8.46 -17.39
N SER A 217 7.87 8.67 -16.35
CA SER A 217 6.44 8.94 -16.50
C SER A 217 6.19 10.23 -17.29
N PRO A 218 5.21 10.24 -18.23
CA PRO A 218 4.81 11.46 -18.93
C PRO A 218 3.99 12.42 -18.05
N ALA A 219 3.65 12.07 -16.84
CA ALA A 219 2.82 12.89 -15.95
C ALA A 219 3.55 14.21 -15.61
N GLN A 220 2.86 15.33 -15.84
CA GLN A 220 3.31 16.64 -15.41
C GLN A 220 2.94 16.88 -13.96
N LEU A 221 3.90 16.71 -13.05
CA LEU A 221 3.67 16.86 -11.62
C LEU A 221 4.11 18.25 -11.14
N PRO A 222 3.29 18.93 -10.31
CA PRO A 222 3.68 20.20 -9.74
C PRO A 222 4.88 20.04 -8.81
N PRO A 223 5.65 21.11 -8.56
CA PRO A 223 6.70 21.08 -7.55
C PRO A 223 6.17 20.64 -6.19
N ARG A 224 6.96 19.90 -5.44
CA ARG A 224 6.60 19.41 -4.10
C ARG A 224 6.38 20.57 -3.15
N ALA A 225 5.17 20.67 -2.59
CA ALA A 225 4.75 21.77 -1.71
C ALA A 225 4.34 21.25 -0.33
N ASP A 226 5.23 20.62 0.44
CA ASP A 226 4.88 20.23 1.81
C ASP A 226 5.99 20.64 2.81
N PRO A 227 5.92 21.89 3.34
CA PRO A 227 6.82 22.29 4.40
C PRO A 227 6.55 21.47 5.68
N PRO A 228 7.59 21.06 6.42
CA PRO A 228 7.43 20.29 7.64
C PRO A 228 6.55 21.05 8.65
N ALA A 229 5.56 20.38 9.21
CA ALA A 229 4.71 20.97 10.24
C ALA A 229 5.51 21.28 11.52
N GLY A 230 5.24 22.40 12.14
CA GLY A 230 5.78 22.71 13.47
C GLY A 230 5.36 21.67 14.52
N PRO A 231 6.07 21.58 15.67
CA PRO A 231 5.91 20.50 16.65
C PRO A 231 4.49 20.37 17.21
N LEU A 232 3.80 21.47 17.45
CA LEU A 232 2.41 21.45 17.95
C LEU A 232 1.42 20.91 16.90
N ARG A 233 1.58 21.33 15.65
CA ARG A 233 0.75 20.85 14.55
C ARG A 233 1.00 19.37 14.28
N PHE A 234 2.25 18.91 14.36
CA PHE A 234 2.61 17.50 14.29
C PHE A 234 1.91 16.71 15.41
N ALA A 235 2.05 17.12 16.68
CA ALA A 235 1.44 16.42 17.81
C ALA A 235 -0.09 16.33 17.69
N ALA A 236 -0.75 17.42 17.32
CA ALA A 236 -2.21 17.43 17.11
C ALA A 236 -2.63 16.48 15.98
N ARG A 237 -1.97 16.52 14.83
CA ARG A 237 -2.25 15.62 13.70
C ARG A 237 -2.04 14.16 14.08
N PHE A 238 -0.93 13.87 14.76
CA PHE A 238 -0.57 12.52 15.17
C PHE A 238 -1.58 11.93 16.15
N VAL A 239 -1.93 12.65 17.21
CA VAL A 239 -2.88 12.16 18.23
C VAL A 239 -4.28 11.98 17.66
N LEU A 240 -4.83 12.98 16.97
CA LEU A 240 -6.18 12.93 16.42
C LEU A 240 -6.29 11.89 15.28
N GLY A 241 -5.30 11.81 14.41
CA GLY A 241 -5.26 10.83 13.34
C GLY A 241 -5.13 9.40 13.87
N SER A 242 -4.29 9.17 14.87
CA SER A 242 -4.16 7.85 15.52
C SER A 242 -5.44 7.44 16.24
N ALA A 243 -6.12 8.36 16.92
CA ALA A 243 -7.43 8.11 17.55
C ALA A 243 -8.51 7.75 16.50
N ALA A 244 -8.55 8.47 15.38
CA ALA A 244 -9.47 8.16 14.29
C ALA A 244 -9.22 6.75 13.70
N GLY A 245 -7.95 6.38 13.51
CA GLY A 245 -7.57 5.03 13.06
C GLY A 245 -7.94 3.95 14.07
N ALA A 246 -7.67 4.17 15.36
CA ALA A 246 -8.00 3.25 16.42
C ALA A 246 -9.50 2.94 16.52
N ALA A 247 -10.37 3.91 16.16
CA ALA A 247 -11.82 3.73 16.15
C ALA A 247 -12.30 2.67 15.13
N PHE A 248 -11.53 2.35 14.09
CA PHE A 248 -11.88 1.28 13.14
C PHE A 248 -11.64 -0.13 13.69
N VAL A 249 -10.72 -0.31 14.63
CA VAL A 249 -10.34 -1.63 15.15
C VAL A 249 -11.51 -2.38 15.81
N PRO A 250 -12.25 -1.80 16.78
CA PRO A 250 -13.39 -2.48 17.39
C PRO A 250 -14.51 -2.77 16.39
N ILE A 251 -14.74 -1.88 15.43
CA ILE A 251 -15.75 -2.08 14.37
C ILE A 251 -15.40 -3.32 13.54
N ALA A 252 -14.16 -3.41 13.05
CA ALA A 252 -13.70 -4.54 12.27
C ALA A 252 -13.70 -5.85 13.08
N ALA A 253 -13.32 -5.80 14.36
CA ALA A 253 -13.35 -6.96 15.25
C ALA A 253 -14.77 -7.50 15.44
N VAL A 254 -15.75 -6.63 15.72
CA VAL A 254 -17.16 -7.03 15.87
C VAL A 254 -17.71 -7.62 14.58
N LEU A 255 -17.45 -7.01 13.42
CA LEU A 255 -17.91 -7.51 12.12
C LEU A 255 -17.27 -8.86 11.79
N SER A 256 -15.99 -9.04 12.08
CA SER A 256 -15.27 -10.31 11.89
C SER A 256 -15.84 -11.43 12.75
N LEU A 257 -16.16 -11.14 14.01
CA LEU A 257 -16.79 -12.11 14.92
C LEU A 257 -18.18 -12.52 14.45
N ARG A 258 -18.99 -11.55 13.99
CA ARG A 258 -20.32 -11.84 13.42
C ARG A 258 -20.23 -12.73 12.18
N ALA A 259 -19.29 -12.47 11.28
CA ALA A 259 -19.07 -13.26 10.08
C ALA A 259 -18.63 -14.71 10.39
N ARG A 260 -17.87 -14.92 11.47
CA ARG A 260 -17.47 -16.26 11.93
C ARG A 260 -18.64 -17.05 12.53
N ARG A 261 -19.51 -16.39 13.30
CA ARG A 261 -20.69 -17.03 13.91
C ARG A 261 -21.75 -17.45 12.88
N GLY A 262 -21.97 -16.66 11.83
CA GLY A 262 -22.92 -16.99 10.76
C GLY A 262 -22.51 -18.17 9.88
N ARG A 263 -21.30 -18.74 10.03
CA ARG A 263 -20.84 -19.95 9.32
C ARG A 263 -20.99 -21.24 10.14
N ARG A 264 -21.27 -21.11 11.42
CA ARG A 264 -21.48 -22.27 12.30
C ARG A 264 -22.94 -22.65 12.41
N ARG A 265 -23.81 -21.93 11.74
CA ARG A 265 -25.23 -22.22 11.54
C ARG A 265 -25.48 -22.58 10.06
#